data_7ee6d6be5d81c0a8c2b4d421b1eeab60
#
_entry.id   7ee6d6be5d81c0a8c2b4d421b1eeab60
#
_cell.length_a   1.000
_cell.length_b   1.000
_cell.length_c   1.000
_cell.angle_alpha   90.00
_cell.angle_beta   90.00
_cell.angle_gamma   90.00
#
_symmetry.space_group_name_H-M   'P 1'
#
loop_
_entity.id
_entity.type
_entity.pdbx_description
1 polymer ?
#
loop_
_entity_poly.entity_id
_entity_poly.type
_entity_poly.pdbx_seq_one_letter_code
_entity_poly.pdbx_strand_id
1 'polypeptide(L)'
;MAVCIKDCIQNMNLVIGCTIGCSYCYARNNVRRFHMIDDFEKPEFFPNKLRLMEKKRPQNFLLTGMSDFSHWNTEWREQIFAKMTENPQHQYLFLTKRPEDIVFSTTLENAWFGVSVTSSKEKNRIRTLREHIHGGHYHVTFEPMFDEVGMVDLTGIEWIVIGTETGHRKGKAVSKPEWVWNLTHQAHALGIPVFMKEDLLPIMGEAQMVQEFPPAFYRVLEEQKTWRK
;
A
#
# COMPACT_ATOMS: atom_id res chain seq x y z
N MET A 1 14.46 -16.40 6.76
CA MET A 1 14.12 -16.28 5.30
C MET A 1 13.13 -15.15 5.12
N ALA A 2 13.47 -14.16 4.29
CA ALA A 2 12.57 -13.02 4.03
C ALA A 2 11.26 -13.47 3.39
N VAL A 3 10.14 -12.91 3.87
CA VAL A 3 8.78 -13.24 3.41
C VAL A 3 8.38 -12.29 2.29
N CYS A 4 7.78 -12.79 1.23
CA CYS A 4 7.19 -11.95 0.19
C CYS A 4 5.92 -11.30 0.73
N ILE A 5 5.82 -9.97 0.62
CA ILE A 5 4.64 -9.23 1.09
C ILE A 5 3.33 -9.76 0.45
N LYS A 6 3.39 -10.27 -0.78
CA LYS A 6 2.23 -10.83 -1.51
C LYS A 6 1.69 -12.12 -0.90
N ASP A 7 2.48 -12.83 -0.08
CA ASP A 7 2.01 -14.00 0.66
C ASP A 7 1.16 -13.60 1.86
N CYS A 8 1.30 -12.35 2.32
CA CYS A 8 0.63 -11.79 3.49
C CYS A 8 -0.49 -10.81 3.12
N ILE A 9 -0.35 -10.11 1.99
CA ILE A 9 -1.30 -9.10 1.50
C ILE A 9 -1.61 -9.38 0.03
N GLN A 10 -2.86 -9.71 -0.27
CA GLN A 10 -3.31 -10.05 -1.61
C GLN A 10 -3.75 -8.81 -2.39
N ASN A 11 -3.32 -8.68 -3.64
CA ASN A 11 -3.87 -7.65 -4.51
C ASN A 11 -5.32 -7.96 -4.90
N MET A 12 -6.23 -7.02 -4.65
CA MET A 12 -7.60 -7.05 -5.13
C MET A 12 -7.86 -5.77 -5.93
N ASN A 13 -7.58 -5.81 -7.22
CA ASN A 13 -7.68 -4.64 -8.09
C ASN A 13 -9.14 -4.45 -8.53
N LEU A 14 -9.92 -3.75 -7.71
CA LEU A 14 -11.31 -3.38 -8.00
C LEU A 14 -11.39 -2.24 -9.02
N VAL A 15 -10.37 -1.39 -9.04
CA VAL A 15 -10.19 -0.34 -10.04
C VAL A 15 -8.85 -0.57 -10.74
N ILE A 16 -8.84 -0.45 -12.05
CA ILE A 16 -7.65 -0.54 -12.90
C ILE A 16 -7.54 0.74 -13.71
N GLY A 17 -6.35 1.32 -13.74
CA GLY A 17 -6.07 2.58 -14.43
C GLY A 17 -5.61 3.69 -13.50
N CYS A 18 -4.79 4.62 -14.01
CA CYS A 18 -4.17 5.66 -13.20
C CYS A 18 -3.55 6.75 -14.09
N THR A 19 -3.75 8.02 -13.74
CA THR A 19 -3.21 9.19 -14.46
C THR A 19 -1.94 9.79 -13.84
N ILE A 20 -1.38 9.19 -12.76
CA ILE A 20 -0.21 9.73 -12.05
C ILE A 20 1.04 9.82 -12.95
N GLY A 21 1.17 8.91 -13.91
CA GLY A 21 2.27 8.99 -14.90
C GLY A 21 3.63 8.47 -14.39
N CYS A 22 3.69 7.66 -13.35
CA CYS A 22 4.95 7.12 -12.80
C CYS A 22 5.77 6.42 -13.89
N SER A 23 7.06 6.77 -14.02
CA SER A 23 7.98 6.18 -15.00
C SER A 23 8.29 4.70 -14.72
N TYR A 24 8.11 4.26 -13.49
CA TYR A 24 8.35 2.89 -13.00
C TYR A 24 7.07 2.05 -12.88
N CYS A 25 5.93 2.51 -13.42
CA CYS A 25 4.63 1.89 -13.21
C CYS A 25 4.53 0.50 -13.84
N TYR A 26 4.57 -0.55 -13.03
CA TYR A 26 4.37 -1.92 -13.48
C TYR A 26 2.93 -2.19 -13.93
N ALA A 27 1.95 -1.52 -13.32
CA ALA A 27 0.53 -1.71 -13.62
C ALA A 27 0.21 -1.31 -15.07
N ARG A 28 0.73 -0.16 -15.53
CA ARG A 28 0.60 0.28 -16.93
C ARG A 28 1.16 -0.76 -17.91
N ASN A 29 2.34 -1.32 -17.59
CA ASN A 29 2.96 -2.35 -18.43
C ASN A 29 2.12 -3.65 -18.45
N ASN A 30 1.56 -4.04 -17.30
CA ASN A 30 0.70 -5.23 -17.22
C ASN A 30 -0.61 -5.03 -17.98
N VAL A 31 -1.27 -3.88 -17.85
CA VAL A 31 -2.49 -3.57 -18.61
C VAL A 31 -2.23 -3.67 -20.10
N ARG A 32 -1.15 -3.05 -20.58
CA ARG A 32 -0.75 -3.10 -21.99
C ARG A 32 -0.46 -4.54 -22.47
N ARG A 33 0.23 -5.33 -21.64
CA ARG A 33 0.61 -6.71 -21.98
C ARG A 33 -0.59 -7.66 -22.00
N PHE A 34 -1.54 -7.49 -21.08
CA PHE A 34 -2.65 -8.42 -20.87
C PHE A 34 -3.99 -7.87 -21.37
N HIS A 35 -4.00 -6.69 -21.99
CA HIS A 35 -5.22 -6.03 -22.51
C HIS A 35 -6.36 -5.99 -21.49
N MET A 36 -6.04 -5.56 -20.24
CA MET A 36 -7.00 -5.62 -19.13
C MET A 36 -8.07 -4.53 -19.20
N ILE A 37 -7.73 -3.38 -19.75
CA ILE A 37 -8.59 -2.22 -20.09
C ILE A 37 -8.01 -1.56 -21.34
N ASP A 38 -8.82 -0.77 -22.05
CA ASP A 38 -8.40 -0.14 -23.29
C ASP A 38 -7.42 1.02 -23.07
N ASP A 39 -7.67 1.84 -22.05
CA ASP A 39 -6.86 3.04 -21.76
C ASP A 39 -6.51 3.12 -20.27
N PHE A 40 -5.24 2.95 -19.95
CA PHE A 40 -4.77 3.00 -18.57
C PHE A 40 -4.96 4.37 -17.90
N GLU A 41 -5.06 5.45 -18.68
CA GLU A 41 -5.28 6.81 -18.16
C GLU A 41 -6.76 7.10 -17.89
N LYS A 42 -7.66 6.16 -18.20
CA LYS A 42 -9.09 6.18 -17.85
C LYS A 42 -9.40 5.06 -16.86
N PRO A 43 -9.31 5.32 -15.55
CA PRO A 43 -9.58 4.29 -14.55
C PRO A 43 -10.98 3.69 -14.69
N GLU A 44 -11.05 2.35 -14.64
CA GLU A 44 -12.29 1.58 -14.75
C GLU A 44 -12.55 0.80 -13.47
N PHE A 45 -13.77 0.83 -12.97
CA PHE A 45 -14.24 0.06 -11.83
C PHE A 45 -14.87 -1.26 -12.26
N PHE A 46 -14.57 -2.33 -11.54
CA PHE A 46 -15.05 -3.69 -11.80
C PHE A 46 -15.95 -4.16 -10.65
N PRO A 47 -17.24 -3.76 -10.60
CA PRO A 47 -18.14 -4.06 -9.49
C PRO A 47 -18.38 -5.56 -9.30
N ASN A 48 -18.26 -6.36 -10.35
CA ASN A 48 -18.35 -7.82 -10.26
C ASN A 48 -17.25 -8.46 -9.40
N LYS A 49 -16.14 -7.77 -9.18
CA LYS A 49 -15.06 -8.23 -8.29
C LYS A 49 -15.37 -8.00 -6.81
N LEU A 50 -16.37 -7.21 -6.45
CA LEU A 50 -16.78 -7.00 -5.04
C LEU A 50 -17.12 -8.33 -4.34
N ARG A 51 -17.62 -9.32 -5.07
CA ARG A 51 -17.83 -10.68 -4.54
C ARG A 51 -16.59 -11.34 -3.94
N LEU A 52 -15.38 -10.89 -4.32
CA LEU A 52 -14.13 -11.42 -3.75
C LEU A 52 -13.96 -11.01 -2.27
N MET A 53 -14.65 -9.96 -1.82
CA MET A 53 -14.69 -9.52 -0.43
C MET A 53 -15.58 -10.44 0.44
N GLU A 54 -16.47 -11.24 -0.16
CA GLU A 54 -17.40 -12.14 0.55
C GLU A 54 -16.72 -13.44 1.03
N LYS A 55 -15.42 -13.57 0.84
CA LYS A 55 -14.66 -14.70 1.36
C LYS A 55 -14.77 -14.77 2.88
N LYS A 56 -15.18 -15.92 3.41
CA LYS A 56 -15.29 -16.13 4.86
C LYS A 56 -13.92 -16.14 5.54
N ARG A 57 -12.90 -16.69 4.85
CA ARG A 57 -11.53 -16.72 5.36
C ARG A 57 -10.94 -15.31 5.38
N PRO A 58 -10.49 -14.82 6.54
CA PRO A 58 -9.90 -13.48 6.67
C PRO A 58 -8.73 -13.28 5.70
N GLN A 59 -8.61 -12.05 5.18
CA GLN A 59 -7.56 -11.66 4.23
C GLN A 59 -7.10 -10.23 4.51
N ASN A 60 -5.83 -9.96 4.23
CA ASN A 60 -5.35 -8.60 4.06
C ASN A 60 -5.34 -8.30 2.56
N PHE A 61 -6.04 -7.24 2.12
CA PHE A 61 -6.17 -6.88 0.72
C PHE A 61 -5.55 -5.50 0.42
N LEU A 62 -4.71 -5.42 -0.61
CA LEU A 62 -4.34 -4.16 -1.24
C LEU A 62 -5.28 -3.90 -2.42
N LEU A 63 -6.09 -2.84 -2.32
CA LEU A 63 -7.13 -2.54 -3.31
C LEU A 63 -6.61 -1.66 -4.46
N THR A 64 -5.53 -0.94 -4.26
CA THR A 64 -4.98 0.05 -5.22
C THR A 64 -3.71 -0.42 -5.93
N GLY A 65 -3.47 -1.74 -6.01
CA GLY A 65 -2.28 -2.28 -6.69
C GLY A 65 -2.16 -1.90 -8.17
N MET A 66 -3.28 -1.58 -8.85
CA MET A 66 -3.31 -1.18 -10.26
C MET A 66 -4.02 0.15 -10.52
N SER A 67 -4.25 0.95 -9.48
CA SER A 67 -4.85 2.28 -9.54
C SER A 67 -4.23 3.17 -8.46
N ASP A 68 -4.63 4.44 -8.43
CA ASP A 68 -4.38 5.34 -7.31
C ASP A 68 -5.72 5.69 -6.66
N PHE A 69 -5.78 5.70 -5.33
CA PHE A 69 -7.03 5.94 -4.61
C PHE A 69 -7.65 7.32 -4.93
N SER A 70 -6.83 8.32 -5.28
CA SER A 70 -7.31 9.64 -5.68
C SER A 70 -8.19 9.63 -6.94
N HIS A 71 -8.09 8.60 -7.78
CA HIS A 71 -8.90 8.46 -8.98
C HIS A 71 -10.26 7.78 -8.77
N TRP A 72 -10.52 7.33 -7.55
CA TRP A 72 -11.78 6.67 -7.25
C TRP A 72 -12.87 7.72 -6.98
N ASN A 73 -13.88 7.78 -7.83
CA ASN A 73 -15.00 8.68 -7.63
C ASN A 73 -15.84 8.30 -6.40
N THR A 74 -16.73 9.17 -5.98
CA THR A 74 -17.52 8.97 -4.76
C THR A 74 -18.38 7.71 -4.83
N GLU A 75 -19.05 7.46 -5.96
CA GLU A 75 -19.92 6.29 -6.15
C GLU A 75 -19.14 4.96 -5.99
N TRP A 76 -17.94 4.86 -6.57
CA TRP A 76 -17.10 3.67 -6.42
C TRP A 76 -16.66 3.45 -4.97
N ARG A 77 -16.26 4.54 -4.30
CA ARG A 77 -15.87 4.50 -2.87
C ARG A 77 -17.02 4.03 -2.00
N GLU A 78 -18.22 4.58 -2.18
CA GLU A 78 -19.41 4.21 -1.42
C GLU A 78 -19.75 2.72 -1.57
N GLN A 79 -19.75 2.19 -2.80
CA GLN A 79 -20.00 0.76 -3.06
C GLN A 79 -18.95 -0.12 -2.37
N ILE A 80 -17.67 0.25 -2.46
CA ILE A 80 -16.58 -0.51 -1.87
C ILE A 80 -16.64 -0.44 -0.34
N PHE A 81 -16.87 0.74 0.24
CA PHE A 81 -16.93 0.92 1.70
C PHE A 81 -18.15 0.22 2.30
N ALA A 82 -19.29 0.24 1.63
CA ALA A 82 -20.45 -0.55 2.03
C ALA A 82 -20.09 -2.04 2.09
N LYS A 83 -19.38 -2.54 1.05
CA LYS A 83 -18.96 -3.94 1.02
C LYS A 83 -17.91 -4.28 2.08
N MET A 84 -17.03 -3.34 2.43
CA MET A 84 -16.06 -3.50 3.54
C MET A 84 -16.78 -3.58 4.90
N THR A 85 -17.82 -2.79 5.11
CA THR A 85 -18.67 -2.84 6.32
C THR A 85 -19.36 -4.20 6.48
N GLU A 86 -19.83 -4.78 5.37
CA GLU A 86 -20.43 -6.13 5.37
C GLU A 86 -19.42 -7.26 5.64
N ASN A 87 -18.12 -6.99 5.44
CA ASN A 87 -17.05 -7.99 5.52
C ASN A 87 -15.91 -7.54 6.47
N PRO A 88 -16.20 -7.35 7.77
CA PRO A 88 -15.26 -6.79 8.76
C PRO A 88 -14.11 -7.72 9.12
N GLN A 89 -14.15 -9.00 8.70
CA GLN A 89 -13.09 -9.97 8.95
C GLN A 89 -11.80 -9.68 8.16
N HIS A 90 -11.85 -8.84 7.14
CA HIS A 90 -10.70 -8.50 6.29
C HIS A 90 -10.07 -7.17 6.69
N GLN A 91 -8.81 -6.96 6.33
CA GLN A 91 -8.15 -5.66 6.34
C GLN A 91 -7.99 -5.17 4.90
N TYR A 92 -8.23 -3.89 4.66
CA TYR A 92 -8.23 -3.30 3.33
C TYR A 92 -7.30 -2.11 3.25
N LEU A 93 -6.28 -2.21 2.39
CA LEU A 93 -5.25 -1.20 2.23
C LEU A 93 -5.49 -0.40 0.94
N PHE A 94 -5.28 0.90 1.07
CA PHE A 94 -5.34 1.87 -0.03
C PHE A 94 -4.04 2.65 -0.08
N LEU A 95 -3.58 3.00 -1.28
CA LEU A 95 -2.44 3.87 -1.50
C LEU A 95 -2.80 4.99 -2.46
N THR A 96 -2.27 6.18 -2.19
CA THR A 96 -2.33 7.32 -3.09
C THR A 96 -1.01 8.06 -3.15
N LYS A 97 -0.77 8.74 -4.25
CA LYS A 97 0.30 9.72 -4.43
C LYS A 97 -0.22 11.16 -4.46
N ARG A 98 -1.55 11.31 -4.37
CA ARG A 98 -2.24 12.61 -4.38
C ARG A 98 -3.27 12.68 -3.25
N PRO A 99 -2.83 12.66 -1.98
CA PRO A 99 -3.76 12.79 -0.85
C PRO A 99 -4.52 14.12 -0.86
N GLU A 100 -3.98 15.15 -1.52
CA GLU A 100 -4.61 16.46 -1.72
C GLU A 100 -5.90 16.42 -2.53
N ASP A 101 -6.09 15.41 -3.38
CA ASP A 101 -7.27 15.26 -4.25
C ASP A 101 -8.43 14.52 -3.54
N ILE A 102 -8.26 14.10 -2.29
CA ILE A 102 -9.23 13.29 -1.56
C ILE A 102 -9.51 13.90 -0.20
N VAL A 103 -10.78 14.23 0.08
CA VAL A 103 -11.20 14.66 1.42
C VAL A 103 -12.44 13.88 1.81
N PHE A 104 -12.37 13.12 2.91
CA PHE A 104 -13.53 12.42 3.48
C PHE A 104 -13.28 11.94 4.91
N SER A 105 -14.35 11.49 5.56
CA SER A 105 -14.32 10.84 6.87
C SER A 105 -14.93 9.45 6.79
N THR A 106 -14.44 8.52 7.60
CA THR A 106 -14.96 7.15 7.68
C THR A 106 -14.90 6.63 9.11
N THR A 107 -15.78 5.66 9.41
CA THR A 107 -15.78 4.90 10.67
C THR A 107 -15.28 3.46 10.48
N LEU A 108 -14.72 3.13 9.32
CA LEU A 108 -14.22 1.79 9.01
C LEU A 108 -12.94 1.49 9.78
N GLU A 109 -13.02 0.59 10.76
CA GLU A 109 -11.87 0.15 11.57
C GLU A 109 -10.95 -0.85 10.85
N ASN A 110 -11.37 -1.37 9.70
CA ASN A 110 -10.61 -2.31 8.88
C ASN A 110 -10.03 -1.67 7.60
N ALA A 111 -10.05 -0.34 7.51
CA ALA A 111 -9.52 0.43 6.40
C ALA A 111 -8.16 1.06 6.75
N TRP A 112 -7.17 0.87 5.89
CA TRP A 112 -5.80 1.36 6.00
C TRP A 112 -5.50 2.30 4.85
N PHE A 113 -5.47 3.59 5.11
CA PHE A 113 -5.19 4.62 4.11
C PHE A 113 -3.71 4.98 4.15
N GLY A 114 -3.07 4.97 2.99
CA GLY A 114 -1.65 5.23 2.92
C GLY A 114 -1.24 6.13 1.76
N VAL A 115 -0.05 6.69 1.90
CA VAL A 115 0.61 7.44 0.84
C VAL A 115 1.90 6.79 0.41
N SER A 116 2.21 6.91 -0.89
CA SER A 116 3.53 6.57 -1.39
C SER A 116 4.43 7.81 -1.38
N VAL A 117 5.58 7.71 -0.72
CA VAL A 117 6.62 8.74 -0.69
C VAL A 117 7.85 8.16 -1.37
N THR A 118 8.23 8.71 -2.52
CA THR A 118 9.32 8.19 -3.34
C THR A 118 10.56 9.08 -3.35
N SER A 119 10.43 10.28 -2.78
CA SER A 119 11.54 11.23 -2.66
C SER A 119 11.35 12.19 -1.48
N SER A 120 12.43 12.87 -1.11
CA SER A 120 12.41 13.91 -0.06
C SER A 120 11.43 15.04 -0.33
N LYS A 121 11.10 15.31 -1.59
CA LYS A 121 10.16 16.36 -2.03
C LYS A 121 8.70 16.02 -1.73
N GLU A 122 8.39 14.77 -1.48
CA GLU A 122 7.02 14.25 -1.35
C GLU A 122 6.59 13.99 0.10
N LYS A 123 7.45 14.33 1.08
CA LYS A 123 7.18 14.11 2.53
C LYS A 123 5.88 14.73 3.01
N ASN A 124 5.47 15.85 2.42
CA ASN A 124 4.22 16.52 2.77
C ASN A 124 2.98 15.64 2.56
N ARG A 125 3.04 14.62 1.70
CA ARG A 125 1.94 13.66 1.52
C ARG A 125 1.50 13.02 2.84
N ILE A 126 2.43 12.77 3.76
CA ILE A 126 2.14 12.17 5.07
C ILE A 126 1.24 13.09 5.91
N ARG A 127 1.56 14.38 5.95
CA ARG A 127 0.74 15.37 6.63
C ARG A 127 -0.62 15.54 5.96
N THR A 128 -0.63 15.72 4.63
CA THR A 128 -1.86 15.88 3.84
C THR A 128 -2.80 14.69 3.98
N LEU A 129 -2.26 13.45 4.06
CA LEU A 129 -3.07 12.26 4.33
C LEU A 129 -3.90 12.41 5.61
N ARG A 130 -3.27 12.83 6.72
CA ARG A 130 -3.92 13.01 8.02
C ARG A 130 -4.90 14.19 8.05
N GLU A 131 -4.60 15.24 7.30
CA GLU A 131 -5.43 16.45 7.19
C GLU A 131 -6.69 16.21 6.34
N HIS A 132 -6.65 15.29 5.39
CA HIS A 132 -7.71 15.10 4.40
C HIS A 132 -8.55 13.83 4.61
N ILE A 133 -7.96 12.78 5.16
CA ILE A 133 -8.67 11.53 5.41
C ILE A 133 -8.80 11.36 6.92
N HIS A 134 -10.02 11.27 7.44
CA HIS A 134 -10.28 11.13 8.86
C HIS A 134 -10.91 9.78 9.18
N GLY A 135 -10.30 9.03 10.09
CA GLY A 135 -10.71 7.69 10.50
C GLY A 135 -10.02 6.56 9.73
N GLY A 136 -10.19 5.33 10.21
CA GLY A 136 -9.37 4.20 9.81
C GLY A 136 -7.94 4.30 10.35
N HIS A 137 -7.02 3.61 9.73
CA HIS A 137 -5.61 3.53 10.09
C HIS A 137 -4.73 4.17 9.02
N TYR A 138 -3.54 4.66 9.39
CA TYR A 138 -2.64 5.30 8.43
C TYR A 138 -1.33 4.52 8.27
N HIS A 139 -0.89 4.42 7.01
CA HIS A 139 0.40 3.82 6.69
C HIS A 139 1.16 4.61 5.62
N VAL A 140 2.47 4.39 5.54
CA VAL A 140 3.32 5.03 4.52
C VAL A 140 4.10 3.95 3.78
N THR A 141 4.16 4.06 2.45
CA THR A 141 5.01 3.20 1.62
C THR A 141 6.11 4.03 0.99
N PHE A 142 7.36 3.73 1.33
CA PHE A 142 8.57 4.31 0.75
C PHE A 142 9.09 3.39 -0.37
N GLU A 143 8.46 3.49 -1.56
CA GLU A 143 8.78 2.61 -2.70
C GLU A 143 8.36 3.21 -4.06
N PRO A 144 9.31 3.28 -5.01
CA PRO A 144 10.77 3.20 -4.81
C PRO A 144 11.29 4.48 -4.15
N MET A 145 12.47 4.43 -3.55
CA MET A 145 13.15 5.64 -3.09
C MET A 145 14.12 6.13 -4.18
N PHE A 146 13.92 7.34 -4.68
CA PHE A 146 14.80 7.98 -5.66
C PHE A 146 15.93 8.76 -5.01
N ASP A 147 15.72 9.21 -3.79
CA ASP A 147 16.70 9.89 -2.95
C ASP A 147 16.50 9.52 -1.48
N GLU A 148 17.40 10.03 -0.62
CA GLU A 148 17.22 9.94 0.83
C GLU A 148 16.05 10.83 1.25
N VAL A 149 15.00 10.20 1.78
CA VAL A 149 13.82 10.94 2.26
C VAL A 149 14.15 11.82 3.47
N GLY A 150 15.14 11.41 4.30
CA GLY A 150 15.56 12.11 5.51
C GLY A 150 14.52 12.03 6.62
N MET A 151 14.47 13.05 7.48
CA MET A 151 13.50 13.11 8.59
C MET A 151 12.08 13.29 8.09
N VAL A 152 11.15 12.50 8.65
CA VAL A 152 9.72 12.53 8.36
C VAL A 152 8.88 12.61 9.64
N ASP A 153 7.74 13.27 9.56
CA ASP A 153 6.76 13.28 10.65
C ASP A 153 5.85 12.06 10.53
N LEU A 154 6.12 11.04 11.33
CA LEU A 154 5.36 9.79 11.40
C LEU A 154 4.28 9.80 12.51
N THR A 155 3.97 10.93 13.11
CA THR A 155 2.91 11.03 14.12
C THR A 155 1.59 10.48 13.57
N GLY A 156 0.96 9.54 14.30
CA GLY A 156 -0.30 8.91 13.91
C GLY A 156 -0.19 7.88 12.76
N ILE A 157 1.02 7.61 12.27
CA ILE A 157 1.26 6.50 11.34
C ILE A 157 1.40 5.21 12.13
N GLU A 158 0.76 4.16 11.68
CA GLU A 158 0.69 2.87 12.38
C GLU A 158 1.48 1.76 11.67
N TRP A 159 1.99 2.02 10.48
CA TRP A 159 2.82 1.09 9.73
C TRP A 159 3.61 1.78 8.63
N ILE A 160 4.85 1.33 8.40
CA ILE A 160 5.61 1.71 7.22
C ILE A 160 6.05 0.49 6.42
N VAL A 161 6.05 0.64 5.09
CA VAL A 161 6.58 -0.34 4.13
C VAL A 161 7.72 0.31 3.38
N ILE A 162 8.85 -0.38 3.28
CA ILE A 162 10.03 0.11 2.57
C ILE A 162 10.38 -0.89 1.45
N GLY A 163 10.63 -0.38 0.25
CA GLY A 163 11.01 -1.19 -0.89
C GLY A 163 11.93 -0.45 -1.86
N THR A 164 12.40 -1.16 -2.87
CA THR A 164 13.19 -0.59 -3.97
C THR A 164 12.49 -0.83 -5.30
N GLU A 165 12.94 -0.17 -6.37
CA GLU A 165 12.36 -0.39 -7.69
C GLU A 165 12.66 -1.78 -8.22
N THR A 166 11.64 -2.53 -8.55
CA THR A 166 11.73 -3.87 -9.16
C THR A 166 11.67 -3.79 -10.69
N GLY A 167 11.93 -4.93 -11.37
CA GLY A 167 11.89 -5.02 -12.82
C GLY A 167 13.20 -4.59 -13.52
N HIS A 168 13.11 -4.38 -14.83
CA HIS A 168 14.27 -4.23 -15.72
C HIS A 168 14.37 -2.83 -16.36
N ARG A 169 13.75 -1.80 -15.77
CA ARG A 169 13.84 -0.45 -16.30
C ARG A 169 15.30 0.02 -16.30
N LYS A 170 15.77 0.56 -17.42
CA LYS A 170 17.11 1.15 -17.52
C LYS A 170 17.22 2.35 -16.56
N GLY A 171 18.24 2.36 -15.71
CA GLY A 171 18.42 3.40 -14.68
C GLY A 171 17.38 3.36 -13.58
N LYS A 172 16.91 2.17 -13.21
CA LYS A 172 16.00 2.00 -12.06
C LYS A 172 16.62 2.52 -10.77
N ALA A 173 15.78 3.04 -9.89
CA ALA A 173 16.19 3.47 -8.57
C ALA A 173 16.56 2.26 -7.70
N VAL A 174 17.72 2.34 -7.03
CA VAL A 174 18.16 1.34 -6.06
C VAL A 174 18.31 2.05 -4.72
N SER A 175 17.52 1.61 -3.74
CA SER A 175 17.58 2.14 -2.38
C SER A 175 18.94 1.83 -1.75
N LYS A 176 19.46 2.77 -0.96
CA LYS A 176 20.70 2.53 -0.24
C LYS A 176 20.40 2.03 1.18
N PRO A 177 21.24 1.13 1.76
CA PRO A 177 21.03 0.61 3.11
C PRO A 177 20.84 1.70 4.17
N GLU A 178 21.63 2.77 4.10
CA GLU A 178 21.54 3.89 5.03
C GLU A 178 20.19 4.62 4.98
N TRP A 179 19.56 4.72 3.81
CA TRP A 179 18.22 5.32 3.67
C TRP A 179 17.14 4.45 4.32
N VAL A 180 17.26 3.13 4.12
CA VAL A 180 16.35 2.14 4.71
C VAL A 180 16.45 2.16 6.23
N TRP A 181 17.69 2.15 6.77
CA TRP A 181 17.93 2.20 8.20
C TRP A 181 17.47 3.51 8.83
N ASN A 182 17.69 4.64 8.16
CA ASN A 182 17.24 5.94 8.66
C ASN A 182 15.70 5.92 8.91
N LEU A 183 14.92 5.48 7.95
CA LEU A 183 13.46 5.35 8.08
C LEU A 183 13.05 4.32 9.14
N THR A 184 13.74 3.18 9.18
CA THR A 184 13.48 2.12 10.16
C THR A 184 13.68 2.62 11.59
N HIS A 185 14.80 3.32 11.87
CA HIS A 185 15.08 3.86 13.19
C HIS A 185 14.06 4.92 13.60
N GLN A 186 13.64 5.81 12.67
CA GLN A 186 12.61 6.81 12.97
C GLN A 186 11.28 6.13 13.33
N ALA A 187 10.87 5.09 12.61
CA ALA A 187 9.65 4.35 12.89
C ALA A 187 9.72 3.61 14.23
N HIS A 188 10.81 2.87 14.48
CA HIS A 188 10.99 2.12 15.73
C HIS A 188 11.08 3.03 16.96
N ALA A 189 11.65 4.24 16.84
CA ALA A 189 11.67 5.23 17.92
C ALA A 189 10.26 5.67 18.36
N LEU A 190 9.25 5.49 17.48
CA LEU A 190 7.83 5.76 17.75
C LEU A 190 7.01 4.46 17.98
N GLY A 191 7.66 3.29 18.03
CA GLY A 191 6.98 2.00 18.17
C GLY A 191 6.19 1.58 16.93
N ILE A 192 6.48 2.14 15.76
CA ILE A 192 5.79 1.84 14.51
C ILE A 192 6.45 0.62 13.85
N PRO A 193 5.69 -0.45 13.54
CA PRO A 193 6.19 -1.61 12.84
C PRO A 193 6.66 -1.26 11.42
N VAL A 194 7.73 -1.95 10.97
CA VAL A 194 8.37 -1.73 9.68
C VAL A 194 8.35 -3.01 8.86
N PHE A 195 7.97 -2.92 7.60
CA PHE A 195 8.09 -4.03 6.67
C PHE A 195 9.04 -3.69 5.52
N MET A 196 10.21 -4.30 5.53
CA MET A 196 11.14 -4.29 4.41
C MET A 196 10.69 -5.35 3.39
N LYS A 197 10.38 -4.92 2.17
CA LYS A 197 9.98 -5.84 1.12
C LYS A 197 11.14 -6.74 0.70
N GLU A 198 10.81 -7.90 0.18
CA GLU A 198 11.77 -8.92 -0.27
C GLU A 198 12.77 -8.41 -1.32
N ASP A 199 12.40 -7.36 -2.07
CA ASP A 199 13.27 -6.72 -3.05
C ASP A 199 14.46 -5.96 -2.43
N LEU A 200 14.43 -5.70 -1.12
CA LEU A 200 15.56 -5.15 -0.36
C LEU A 200 16.55 -6.22 0.10
N LEU A 201 16.24 -7.50 0.00
CA LEU A 201 17.10 -8.59 0.46
C LEU A 201 18.53 -8.55 -0.14
N PRO A 202 18.73 -8.28 -1.45
CA PRO A 202 20.06 -8.15 -2.04
C PRO A 202 20.85 -6.93 -1.53
N ILE A 203 20.15 -5.94 -0.97
CA ILE A 203 20.73 -4.67 -0.51
C ILE A 203 21.08 -4.76 0.99
N MET A 204 20.15 -5.30 1.78
CA MET A 204 20.25 -5.34 3.25
C MET A 204 20.94 -6.59 3.77
N GLY A 205 20.83 -7.71 3.06
CA GLY A 205 21.18 -9.03 3.58
C GLY A 205 20.12 -9.60 4.54
N GLU A 206 20.00 -10.93 4.60
CA GLU A 206 18.94 -11.61 5.33
C GLU A 206 18.90 -11.26 6.83
N ALA A 207 20.06 -11.13 7.46
CA ALA A 207 20.17 -10.84 8.89
C ALA A 207 19.67 -9.43 9.29
N GLN A 208 19.54 -8.53 8.31
CA GLN A 208 19.13 -7.14 8.54
C GLN A 208 17.71 -6.84 8.07
N MET A 209 17.00 -7.84 7.54
CA MET A 209 15.62 -7.66 7.11
C MET A 209 14.67 -7.52 8.30
N VAL A 210 13.97 -6.40 8.37
CA VAL A 210 12.89 -6.15 9.32
C VAL A 210 11.55 -6.37 8.59
N GLN A 211 10.71 -7.28 9.10
CA GLN A 211 9.44 -7.63 8.47
C GLN A 211 8.33 -7.76 9.52
N GLU A 212 7.85 -6.62 9.98
CA GLU A 212 6.84 -6.47 11.01
C GLU A 212 5.51 -6.01 10.42
N PHE A 213 4.41 -6.51 10.98
CA PHE A 213 3.06 -6.11 10.64
C PHE A 213 2.35 -5.49 11.84
N PRO A 214 1.37 -4.61 11.62
CA PRO A 214 0.43 -4.20 12.65
C PRO A 214 -0.32 -5.39 13.26
N PRO A 215 -0.75 -5.31 14.53
CA PRO A 215 -1.48 -6.41 15.20
C PRO A 215 -2.71 -6.90 14.42
N ALA A 216 -3.44 -6.00 13.75
CA ALA A 216 -4.60 -6.35 12.93
C ALA A 216 -4.26 -7.31 11.78
N PHE A 217 -3.08 -7.12 11.14
CA PHE A 217 -2.63 -8.00 10.05
C PHE A 217 -2.14 -9.33 10.57
N TYR A 218 -1.42 -9.34 11.69
CA TYR A 218 -1.01 -10.58 12.34
C TYR A 218 -2.23 -11.44 12.72
N ARG A 219 -3.27 -10.84 13.29
CA ARG A 219 -4.52 -11.56 13.60
C ARG A 219 -5.08 -12.27 12.36
N VAL A 220 -5.18 -11.56 11.23
CA VAL A 220 -5.66 -12.15 9.96
C VAL A 220 -4.77 -13.31 9.51
N LEU A 221 -3.44 -13.15 9.59
CA LEU A 221 -2.50 -14.20 9.18
C LEU A 221 -2.57 -15.44 10.08
N GLU A 222 -2.74 -15.27 11.39
CA GLU A 222 -2.92 -16.39 12.33
C GLU A 222 -4.25 -17.12 12.09
N GLU A 223 -5.35 -16.39 11.90
CA GLU A 223 -6.64 -16.97 11.56
C GLU A 223 -6.59 -17.74 10.24
N GLN A 224 -5.82 -17.28 9.27
CA GLN A 224 -5.59 -18.02 8.02
C GLN A 224 -4.90 -19.38 8.23
N LYS A 225 -3.98 -19.47 9.18
CA LYS A 225 -3.29 -20.75 9.51
C LYS A 225 -4.26 -21.77 10.11
N THR A 226 -5.16 -21.33 10.98
CA THR A 226 -6.14 -22.19 11.65
C THR A 226 -7.24 -22.65 10.69
N TRP A 227 -7.59 -21.86 9.68
CA TRP A 227 -8.63 -22.17 8.69
C TRP A 227 -8.30 -23.41 7.81
N ARG A 228 -7.04 -23.83 7.77
CA ARG A 228 -6.58 -24.99 6.99
C ARG A 228 -6.75 -26.33 7.71
N LYS A 229 -7.21 -26.32 8.95
CA LYS A 229 -7.49 -27.51 9.75
C LYS A 229 -8.98 -27.85 9.73
#